data_52a27e7bbc61ecd759eaf589ddc934a7
#
_entry.id   52a27e7bbc61ecd759eaf589ddc934a7
#
_cell.length_a   1.000
_cell.length_b   1.000
_cell.length_c   1.000
_cell.angle_alpha   90.00
_cell.angle_beta   90.00
_cell.angle_gamma   90.00
#
_symmetry.space_group_name_H-M   'P 1'
#
loop_
_entity.id
_entity.type
_entity.pdbx_description
1 polymer ?
#
loop_
_entity_poly.entity_id
_entity_poly.type
_entity_poly.pdbx_seq_one_letter_code
_entity_poly.pdbx_strand_id
1 'polypeptide(L)'
;MTRRLRVLTFNSHQPYIHLLATAMPWDFGVIAPRFPSGKIQSWDERIRPVPQNLSLFESLNSAVTASGWDWVLAHNVNDLIDCRELRLPKVFLVHGTLSGRILQDRSSIERTAYLNKLRLLLDSAGCTVVYISDLKREDWGLPGKVIRSAVNLSQYGGYRGDIGGVLQVCNNLRERAPMLGWQAHVEVCEGLPALILGVNRGLPGSRLSNSWEDLKEQYRSYRVYLHTAVYPYEDGYNLAVLEAMATGMPIATIQSPTSPIEEGVNGVVGRGGSELRERVIWLLNNPAEAARLGMGARATLEKSFPMDLFRSAWNSLASSLS
;
A
#
# COMPACT_ATOMS: atom_id res chain seq x y z
N MET A 1 -28.33 16.23 12.85
CA MET A 1 -27.19 15.67 12.09
C MET A 1 -26.29 14.94 13.06
N THR A 2 -26.07 13.66 12.90
CA THR A 2 -25.11 12.89 13.70
C THR A 2 -23.70 13.46 13.46
N ARG A 3 -22.96 13.73 14.53
CA ARG A 3 -21.57 14.20 14.47
C ARG A 3 -20.72 13.18 13.67
N ARG A 4 -19.89 13.66 12.75
CA ARG A 4 -18.92 12.82 12.06
C ARG A 4 -17.86 12.32 13.05
N LEU A 5 -17.43 11.08 12.88
CA LEU A 5 -16.26 10.55 13.61
C LEU A 5 -15.00 11.32 13.21
N ARG A 6 -14.14 11.57 14.17
CA ARG A 6 -12.87 12.30 13.97
C ARG A 6 -11.69 11.41 14.33
N VAL A 7 -10.85 11.15 13.35
CA VAL A 7 -9.70 10.25 13.45
C VAL A 7 -8.41 11.02 13.42
N LEU A 8 -7.55 10.83 14.43
CA LEU A 8 -6.21 11.37 14.45
C LEU A 8 -5.23 10.33 13.91
N THR A 9 -4.31 10.71 13.03
CA THR A 9 -3.33 9.78 12.45
C THR A 9 -2.01 10.48 12.09
N PHE A 10 -1.02 9.70 11.66
CA PHE A 10 0.33 10.14 11.32
C PHE A 10 0.61 9.87 9.84
N ASN A 11 1.23 10.81 9.13
CA ASN A 11 1.55 10.61 7.70
C ASN A 11 2.73 9.65 7.50
N SER A 12 2.56 8.43 7.94
CA SER A 12 3.50 7.33 7.74
C SER A 12 3.20 6.48 6.50
N HIS A 13 1.97 6.59 5.95
CA HIS A 13 1.54 5.87 4.75
C HIS A 13 0.47 6.66 3.97
N GLN A 14 0.89 7.76 3.34
CA GLN A 14 0.01 8.72 2.67
C GLN A 14 -1.03 8.09 1.70
N PRO A 15 -0.68 7.16 0.79
CA PRO A 15 -1.67 6.58 -0.13
C PRO A 15 -2.81 5.86 0.60
N TYR A 16 -2.52 5.18 1.72
CA TYR A 16 -3.55 4.50 2.51
C TYR A 16 -4.43 5.49 3.28
N ILE A 17 -3.83 6.54 3.84
CA ILE A 17 -4.58 7.60 4.55
C ILE A 17 -5.53 8.30 3.57
N HIS A 18 -5.06 8.60 2.35
CA HIS A 18 -5.90 9.16 1.29
C HIS A 18 -7.06 8.22 0.92
N LEU A 19 -6.77 6.91 0.75
CA LEU A 19 -7.81 5.91 0.48
C LEU A 19 -8.86 5.92 1.60
N LEU A 20 -8.44 5.86 2.86
CA LEU A 20 -9.34 5.82 4.00
C LEU A 20 -10.17 7.12 4.10
N ALA A 21 -9.54 8.29 3.96
CA ALA A 21 -10.21 9.58 4.03
C ALA A 21 -11.25 9.76 2.91
N THR A 22 -10.94 9.30 1.69
CA THR A 22 -11.89 9.39 0.57
C THR A 22 -12.98 8.31 0.60
N ALA A 23 -12.74 7.20 1.29
CA ALA A 23 -13.72 6.11 1.43
C ALA A 23 -14.73 6.36 2.56
N MET A 24 -14.32 7.00 3.66
CA MET A 24 -15.10 7.10 4.89
C MET A 24 -15.70 8.52 5.07
N PRO A 25 -16.93 8.63 5.61
CA PRO A 25 -17.56 9.92 5.89
C PRO A 25 -17.08 10.51 7.23
N TRP A 26 -15.81 10.35 7.56
CA TRP A 26 -15.17 10.78 8.80
C TRP A 26 -14.30 12.01 8.54
N ASP A 27 -13.94 12.75 9.58
CA ASP A 27 -12.96 13.83 9.52
C ASP A 27 -11.61 13.33 10.02
N PHE A 28 -10.54 13.70 9.32
CA PHE A 28 -9.19 13.23 9.62
C PHE A 28 -8.27 14.39 10.03
N GLY A 29 -7.55 14.22 11.14
CA GLY A 29 -6.39 15.03 11.49
C GLY A 29 -5.13 14.22 11.23
N VAL A 30 -4.27 14.72 10.35
CA VAL A 30 -3.05 14.03 9.95
C VAL A 30 -1.83 14.81 10.40
N ILE A 31 -0.99 14.20 11.22
CA ILE A 31 0.30 14.76 11.61
C ILE A 31 1.25 14.58 10.43
N ALA A 32 1.57 15.71 9.78
CA ALA A 32 2.40 15.78 8.58
C ALA A 32 3.30 17.02 8.66
N PRO A 33 4.41 16.95 9.41
CA PRO A 33 5.27 18.08 9.64
C PRO A 33 5.92 18.58 8.34
N ARG A 34 6.17 19.88 8.25
CA ARG A 34 6.87 20.48 7.11
C ARG A 34 8.24 19.86 6.87
N PHE A 35 8.92 19.49 7.96
CA PHE A 35 10.19 18.78 7.91
C PHE A 35 9.99 17.36 8.44
N PRO A 36 10.22 16.32 7.60
CA PRO A 36 10.06 14.92 8.02
C PRO A 36 10.86 14.58 9.27
N SER A 37 10.25 13.83 10.17
CA SER A 37 10.89 13.33 11.39
C SER A 37 10.63 11.83 11.56
N GLY A 38 11.69 11.05 11.59
CA GLY A 38 11.59 9.59 11.69
C GLY A 38 10.85 8.99 10.49
N LYS A 39 9.73 8.32 10.75
CA LYS A 39 8.86 7.71 9.70
C LYS A 39 7.71 8.62 9.28
N ILE A 40 7.45 9.70 10.02
CA ILE A 40 6.40 10.65 9.69
C ILE A 40 6.91 11.56 8.58
N GLN A 41 6.17 11.65 7.48
CA GLN A 41 6.52 12.43 6.29
C GLN A 41 5.64 13.67 6.18
N SER A 42 6.15 14.71 5.49
CA SER A 42 5.32 15.80 4.99
C SER A 42 4.28 15.22 4.02
N TRP A 43 3.12 15.88 3.93
CA TRP A 43 2.16 15.53 2.88
C TRP A 43 2.68 15.98 1.52
N ASP A 44 2.74 15.07 0.55
CA ASP A 44 3.19 15.37 -0.81
C ASP A 44 1.98 15.25 -1.78
N GLU A 45 1.47 16.38 -2.26
CA GLU A 45 0.32 16.42 -3.16
C GLU A 45 0.61 15.78 -4.53
N ARG A 46 1.87 15.59 -4.89
CA ARG A 46 2.23 14.85 -6.11
C ARG A 46 1.87 13.37 -5.98
N ILE A 47 1.91 12.83 -4.75
CA ILE A 47 1.52 11.44 -4.46
C ILE A 47 0.01 11.34 -4.37
N ARG A 48 -0.63 12.23 -3.57
CA ARG A 48 -2.10 12.31 -3.42
C ARG A 48 -2.52 13.72 -3.01
N PRO A 49 -3.57 14.28 -3.62
CA PRO A 49 -4.14 15.55 -3.16
C PRO A 49 -4.68 15.43 -1.73
N VAL A 50 -4.77 16.53 -1.02
CA VAL A 50 -5.38 16.57 0.32
C VAL A 50 -6.90 16.42 0.19
N PRO A 51 -7.53 15.38 0.78
CA PRO A 51 -8.98 15.23 0.79
C PRO A 51 -9.67 16.37 1.56
N GLN A 52 -10.89 16.74 1.17
CA GLN A 52 -11.65 17.85 1.79
C GLN A 52 -11.95 17.64 3.28
N ASN A 53 -12.06 16.40 3.73
CA ASN A 53 -12.31 16.01 5.12
C ASN A 53 -11.02 15.72 5.91
N LEU A 54 -9.86 16.20 5.42
CA LEU A 54 -8.57 15.97 6.03
C LEU A 54 -7.88 17.31 6.34
N SER A 55 -7.45 17.46 7.59
CA SER A 55 -6.66 18.61 8.07
C SER A 55 -5.24 18.16 8.42
N LEU A 56 -4.24 18.93 7.99
CA LEU A 56 -2.83 18.67 8.26
C LEU A 56 -2.36 19.43 9.52
N PHE A 57 -1.58 18.78 10.36
CA PHE A 57 -0.98 19.32 11.58
C PHE A 57 0.53 19.13 11.59
N GLU A 58 1.27 20.14 12.06
CA GLU A 58 2.74 20.09 12.16
C GLU A 58 3.25 19.16 13.27
N SER A 59 2.42 18.89 14.28
CA SER A 59 2.82 18.08 15.42
C SER A 59 1.61 17.41 16.10
N LEU A 60 1.90 16.41 16.92
CA LEU A 60 0.88 15.80 17.77
C LEU A 60 0.24 16.82 18.73
N ASN A 61 1.05 17.72 19.31
CA ASN A 61 0.55 18.74 20.23
C ASN A 61 -0.44 19.68 19.55
N SER A 62 -0.13 20.18 18.33
CA SER A 62 -1.05 21.05 17.59
C SER A 62 -2.35 20.33 17.23
N ALA A 63 -2.29 19.04 16.87
CA ALA A 63 -3.46 18.24 16.59
C ALA A 63 -4.32 17.98 17.83
N VAL A 64 -3.70 17.67 18.98
CA VAL A 64 -4.40 17.44 20.25
C VAL A 64 -5.07 18.72 20.77
N THR A 65 -4.40 19.86 20.62
CA THR A 65 -4.98 21.18 20.99
C THR A 65 -6.24 21.50 20.16
N ALA A 66 -6.32 21.05 18.92
CA ALA A 66 -7.53 21.18 18.09
C ALA A 66 -8.71 20.34 18.60
N SER A 67 -8.49 19.41 19.53
CA SER A 67 -9.44 18.61 20.33
C SER A 67 -10.55 17.86 19.56
N GLY A 68 -11.30 17.02 20.27
CA GLY A 68 -12.50 16.34 19.75
C GLY A 68 -12.23 15.12 18.87
N TRP A 69 -11.06 14.49 18.96
CA TRP A 69 -10.75 13.23 18.31
C TRP A 69 -11.47 12.07 19.00
N ASP A 70 -11.98 11.12 18.25
CA ASP A 70 -12.67 9.95 18.77
C ASP A 70 -11.71 8.79 18.99
N TRP A 71 -10.72 8.59 18.10
CA TRP A 71 -9.69 7.56 18.21
C TRP A 71 -8.44 7.91 17.37
N VAL A 72 -7.37 7.14 17.58
CA VAL A 72 -6.08 7.33 16.92
C VAL A 72 -5.74 6.13 16.05
N LEU A 73 -5.27 6.37 14.81
CA LEU A 73 -4.74 5.39 13.89
C LEU A 73 -3.21 5.52 13.81
N ALA A 74 -2.49 4.52 14.31
CA ALA A 74 -1.04 4.40 14.22
C ALA A 74 -0.65 3.43 13.11
N HIS A 75 0.29 3.79 12.24
CA HIS A 75 0.72 2.97 11.09
C HIS A 75 2.02 2.21 11.33
N ASN A 76 2.68 2.49 12.43
CA ASN A 76 3.90 1.81 12.88
C ASN A 76 4.07 1.96 14.39
N VAL A 77 5.06 1.25 14.95
CA VAL A 77 5.30 1.23 16.40
C VAL A 77 5.72 2.60 16.94
N ASN A 78 6.40 3.43 16.17
CA ASN A 78 6.78 4.78 16.62
C ASN A 78 5.54 5.67 16.79
N ASP A 79 4.61 5.64 15.81
CA ASP A 79 3.34 6.35 15.92
C ASP A 79 2.57 5.93 17.18
N LEU A 80 2.59 4.61 17.50
CA LEU A 80 1.94 4.07 18.70
C LEU A 80 2.62 4.57 19.98
N ILE A 81 3.95 4.61 20.00
CA ILE A 81 4.72 5.15 21.13
C ILE A 81 4.41 6.64 21.33
N ASP A 82 4.35 7.40 20.26
CA ASP A 82 4.10 8.85 20.31
C ASP A 82 2.71 9.17 20.86
N CYS A 83 1.69 8.35 20.53
CA CYS A 83 0.32 8.57 20.99
C CYS A 83 -0.08 7.74 22.24
N ARG A 84 0.82 6.97 22.84
CA ARG A 84 0.48 6.03 23.94
C ARG A 84 -0.22 6.69 25.13
N GLU A 85 0.17 7.92 25.48
CA GLU A 85 -0.37 8.66 26.63
C GLU A 85 -1.72 9.33 26.35
N LEU A 86 -2.18 9.36 25.10
CA LEU A 86 -3.50 9.91 24.77
C LEU A 86 -4.59 9.00 25.34
N ARG A 87 -5.57 9.60 26.03
CA ARG A 87 -6.76 8.89 26.57
C ARG A 87 -7.81 8.68 25.48
N LEU A 88 -7.40 8.11 24.34
CA LEU A 88 -8.26 7.81 23.20
C LEU A 88 -8.07 6.32 22.83
N PRO A 89 -9.11 5.64 22.35
CA PRO A 89 -8.97 4.35 21.71
C PRO A 89 -7.91 4.41 20.60
N LYS A 90 -7.12 3.35 20.45
CA LYS A 90 -6.04 3.30 19.47
C LYS A 90 -6.19 2.09 18.56
N VAL A 91 -5.87 2.30 17.29
CA VAL A 91 -5.77 1.23 16.29
C VAL A 91 -4.35 1.22 15.75
N PHE A 92 -3.72 0.06 15.82
CA PHE A 92 -2.40 -0.20 15.21
C PHE A 92 -2.61 -0.89 13.88
N LEU A 93 -2.41 -0.17 12.77
CA LEU A 93 -2.56 -0.68 11.41
C LEU A 93 -1.23 -1.19 10.87
N VAL A 94 -1.17 -2.48 10.60
CA VAL A 94 0.03 -3.18 10.16
C VAL A 94 0.06 -3.28 8.63
N HIS A 95 1.03 -2.59 8.00
CA HIS A 95 1.22 -2.51 6.55
C HIS A 95 2.23 -3.52 5.99
N GLY A 96 3.14 -4.04 6.77
CA GLY A 96 4.21 -4.95 6.34
C GLY A 96 4.31 -6.19 7.19
N THR A 97 4.98 -7.22 6.71
CA THR A 97 5.32 -8.41 7.49
C THR A 97 6.41 -8.08 8.52
N LEU A 98 6.42 -8.76 9.66
CA LEU A 98 7.49 -8.66 10.64
C LEU A 98 8.78 -9.30 10.10
N SER A 99 8.66 -10.44 9.43
CA SER A 99 9.79 -11.14 8.78
C SER A 99 10.48 -10.26 7.73
N GLY A 100 9.71 -9.58 6.88
CA GLY A 100 10.24 -8.63 5.91
C GLY A 100 10.92 -7.43 6.57
N ARG A 101 10.36 -6.92 7.67
CA ARG A 101 10.98 -5.83 8.44
C ARG A 101 12.31 -6.24 9.07
N ILE A 102 12.37 -7.41 9.72
CA ILE A 102 13.61 -7.94 10.31
C ILE A 102 14.68 -8.11 9.22
N LEU A 103 14.30 -8.64 8.06
CA LEU A 103 15.20 -8.83 6.93
C LEU A 103 15.73 -7.49 6.40
N GLN A 104 14.86 -6.50 6.23
CA GLN A 104 15.22 -5.18 5.73
C GLN A 104 16.16 -4.43 6.69
N ASP A 105 15.85 -4.44 7.97
CA ASP A 105 16.60 -3.68 8.97
C ASP A 105 17.94 -4.36 9.30
N ARG A 106 18.23 -5.56 8.73
CA ARG A 106 19.39 -6.41 9.03
C ARG A 106 19.61 -6.54 10.55
N SER A 107 18.52 -6.52 11.29
CA SER A 107 18.56 -6.39 12.73
C SER A 107 18.72 -7.75 13.38
N SER A 108 19.53 -7.80 14.44
CA SER A 108 19.59 -8.92 15.39
C SER A 108 18.39 -8.95 16.34
N ILE A 109 17.22 -8.43 15.90
CA ILE A 109 16.00 -8.44 16.72
C ILE A 109 15.57 -9.88 16.89
N GLU A 110 15.64 -10.35 18.14
CA GLU A 110 15.04 -11.62 18.49
C GLU A 110 13.52 -11.45 18.44
N ARG A 111 12.88 -12.21 17.53
CA ARG A 111 11.46 -12.07 17.18
C ARG A 111 10.54 -12.17 18.40
N THR A 112 10.77 -13.16 19.24
CA THR A 112 9.94 -13.44 20.43
C THR A 112 10.03 -12.31 21.45
N ALA A 113 11.23 -11.83 21.73
CA ALA A 113 11.45 -10.71 22.64
C ALA A 113 10.80 -9.42 22.13
N TYR A 114 10.90 -9.17 20.82
CA TYR A 114 10.23 -8.02 20.18
C TYR A 114 8.71 -8.11 20.32
N LEU A 115 8.12 -9.26 19.99
CA LEU A 115 6.68 -9.46 20.07
C LEU A 115 6.16 -9.36 21.51
N ASN A 116 6.90 -9.86 22.48
CA ASN A 116 6.54 -9.73 23.90
C ASN A 116 6.52 -8.25 24.35
N LYS A 117 7.52 -7.47 23.97
CA LYS A 117 7.55 -6.02 24.26
C LYS A 117 6.40 -5.27 23.56
N LEU A 118 6.14 -5.65 22.31
CA LEU A 118 5.04 -5.02 21.55
C LEU A 118 3.67 -5.37 22.17
N ARG A 119 3.45 -6.62 22.61
CA ARG A 119 2.22 -7.00 23.33
C ARG A 119 1.99 -6.13 24.56
N LEU A 120 3.01 -5.97 25.40
CA LEU A 120 2.92 -5.10 26.57
C LEU A 120 2.56 -3.66 26.21
N LEU A 121 3.13 -3.12 25.12
CA LEU A 121 2.80 -1.79 24.65
C LEU A 121 1.34 -1.71 24.13
N LEU A 122 0.90 -2.69 23.35
CA LEU A 122 -0.47 -2.74 22.82
C LEU A 122 -1.51 -2.85 23.96
N ASP A 123 -1.26 -3.71 24.93
CA ASP A 123 -2.14 -3.92 26.08
C ASP A 123 -2.21 -2.67 26.97
N SER A 124 -1.05 -2.07 27.29
CA SER A 124 -0.99 -0.83 28.09
C SER A 124 -1.65 0.37 27.41
N ALA A 125 -1.61 0.42 26.08
CA ALA A 125 -2.22 1.49 25.28
C ALA A 125 -3.72 1.24 24.97
N GLY A 126 -4.29 0.08 25.36
CA GLY A 126 -5.65 -0.31 24.99
C GLY A 126 -5.84 -0.35 23.47
N CYS A 127 -4.88 -0.94 22.75
CA CYS A 127 -4.79 -0.82 21.31
C CYS A 127 -5.37 -2.02 20.57
N THR A 128 -6.23 -1.79 19.59
CA THR A 128 -6.71 -2.83 18.65
C THR A 128 -5.78 -2.95 17.46
N VAL A 129 -5.38 -4.19 17.11
CA VAL A 129 -4.52 -4.45 15.95
C VAL A 129 -5.36 -4.73 14.71
N VAL A 130 -5.02 -4.08 13.60
CA VAL A 130 -5.60 -4.30 12.28
C VAL A 130 -4.50 -4.61 11.27
N TYR A 131 -4.72 -5.61 10.44
CA TYR A 131 -3.82 -6.04 9.37
C TYR A 131 -4.45 -5.75 8.01
N ILE A 132 -3.64 -5.37 7.04
CA ILE A 132 -4.14 -5.16 5.66
C ILE A 132 -4.23 -6.46 4.85
N SER A 133 -3.73 -7.59 5.39
CA SER A 133 -3.80 -8.92 4.76
C SER A 133 -3.68 -10.04 5.79
N ASP A 134 -4.13 -11.24 5.39
CA ASP A 134 -3.99 -12.46 6.20
C ASP A 134 -2.52 -12.85 6.39
N LEU A 135 -1.68 -12.73 5.36
CA LEU A 135 -0.23 -12.99 5.48
C LEU A 135 0.39 -12.15 6.62
N LYS A 136 0.06 -10.88 6.70
CA LYS A 136 0.61 -10.01 7.75
C LYS A 136 0.12 -10.43 9.13
N ARG A 137 -1.16 -10.79 9.28
CA ARG A 137 -1.69 -11.30 10.55
C ARG A 137 -0.98 -12.59 10.98
N GLU A 138 -0.81 -13.52 10.06
CA GLU A 138 -0.16 -14.81 10.31
C GLU A 138 1.33 -14.62 10.66
N ASP A 139 2.03 -13.80 9.90
CA ASP A 139 3.45 -13.54 10.13
C ASP A 139 3.71 -12.79 11.46
N TRP A 140 2.87 -11.85 11.86
CA TRP A 140 3.02 -11.20 13.17
C TRP A 140 2.59 -12.11 14.32
N GLY A 141 1.61 -12.99 14.13
CA GLY A 141 1.12 -13.91 15.16
C GLY A 141 0.49 -13.22 16.38
N LEU A 142 0.03 -11.98 16.24
CA LEU A 142 -0.71 -11.26 17.26
C LEU A 142 -2.21 -11.25 16.92
N PRO A 143 -3.11 -11.34 17.91
CA PRO A 143 -4.54 -11.20 17.69
C PRO A 143 -4.87 -9.88 16.99
N GLY A 144 -5.79 -9.90 16.03
CA GLY A 144 -6.20 -8.69 15.31
C GLY A 144 -7.17 -8.98 14.18
N LYS A 145 -7.80 -7.93 13.66
CA LYS A 145 -8.74 -7.99 12.53
C LYS A 145 -7.98 -7.81 11.22
N VAL A 146 -8.46 -8.44 10.15
CA VAL A 146 -7.97 -8.17 8.79
C VAL A 146 -8.97 -7.25 8.10
N ILE A 147 -8.48 -6.10 7.60
CA ILE A 147 -9.23 -5.19 6.73
C ILE A 147 -8.39 -5.01 5.46
N ARG A 148 -8.74 -5.76 4.41
CA ARG A 148 -8.03 -5.70 3.13
C ARG A 148 -8.24 -4.33 2.48
N SER A 149 -7.20 -3.82 1.83
CA SER A 149 -7.29 -2.57 1.06
C SER A 149 -8.29 -2.70 -0.10
N ALA A 150 -8.87 -1.58 -0.50
CA ALA A 150 -9.70 -1.46 -1.68
C ALA A 150 -9.19 -0.30 -2.56
N VAL A 151 -9.78 -0.11 -3.73
CA VAL A 151 -9.50 1.03 -4.61
C VAL A 151 -10.82 1.60 -5.10
N ASN A 152 -10.93 2.93 -5.13
CA ASN A 152 -12.10 3.57 -5.73
C ASN A 152 -12.01 3.50 -7.26
N LEU A 153 -12.78 2.58 -7.85
CA LEU A 153 -12.79 2.31 -9.29
C LEU A 153 -13.14 3.53 -10.14
N SER A 154 -13.90 4.49 -9.61
CA SER A 154 -14.25 5.70 -10.35
C SER A 154 -13.06 6.65 -10.59
N GLN A 155 -11.99 6.48 -9.81
CA GLN A 155 -10.77 7.29 -9.94
C GLN A 155 -9.79 6.72 -10.97
N TYR A 156 -10.00 5.49 -11.42
CA TYR A 156 -9.12 4.75 -12.32
C TYR A 156 -9.88 4.22 -13.53
N GLY A 157 -9.14 3.97 -14.60
CA GLY A 157 -9.69 3.47 -15.87
C GLY A 157 -9.02 4.13 -17.05
N GLY A 158 -9.47 3.77 -18.27
CA GLY A 158 -8.96 4.35 -19.52
C GLY A 158 -7.60 3.79 -19.92
N TYR A 159 -7.33 2.52 -19.59
CA TYR A 159 -6.12 1.82 -20.06
C TYR A 159 -6.04 1.85 -21.59
N ARG A 160 -4.86 2.17 -22.11
CA ARG A 160 -4.55 2.21 -23.55
C ARG A 160 -3.38 1.28 -23.90
N GLY A 161 -2.35 1.21 -23.03
CA GLY A 161 -1.16 0.38 -23.25
C GLY A 161 -0.37 0.76 -24.52
N ASP A 162 -0.41 2.03 -24.91
CA ASP A 162 0.23 2.58 -26.12
C ASP A 162 1.77 2.68 -25.99
N ILE A 163 2.29 2.80 -24.77
CA ILE A 163 3.71 2.68 -24.51
C ILE A 163 4.06 1.19 -24.35
N GLY A 164 4.78 0.62 -25.33
CA GLY A 164 5.27 -0.75 -25.31
C GLY A 164 6.38 -0.97 -24.27
N GLY A 165 6.05 -0.78 -22.99
CA GLY A 165 7.00 -0.83 -21.89
C GLY A 165 6.39 -1.34 -20.60
N VAL A 166 7.22 -1.44 -19.57
CA VAL A 166 6.92 -1.98 -18.24
C VAL A 166 6.85 -0.85 -17.23
N LEU A 167 5.79 -0.80 -16.42
CA LEU A 167 5.65 0.10 -15.28
C LEU A 167 5.77 -0.67 -13.97
N GLN A 168 6.58 -0.18 -13.04
CA GLN A 168 6.56 -0.60 -11.63
C GLN A 168 6.41 0.62 -10.72
N VAL A 169 5.54 0.53 -9.71
CA VAL A 169 5.34 1.62 -8.74
C VAL A 169 5.75 1.13 -7.37
N CYS A 170 6.88 1.61 -6.88
CA CYS A 170 7.42 1.25 -5.57
C CYS A 170 8.49 2.23 -5.09
N ASN A 171 8.72 2.27 -3.79
CA ASN A 171 9.81 3.03 -3.19
C ASN A 171 10.94 2.10 -2.75
N ASN A 172 12.19 2.58 -2.89
CA ASN A 172 13.39 1.91 -2.37
C ASN A 172 13.55 0.47 -2.89
N LEU A 173 13.32 0.25 -4.20
CA LEU A 173 13.32 -1.07 -4.81
C LEU A 173 14.66 -1.82 -4.58
N ARG A 174 15.78 -1.12 -4.76
CA ARG A 174 17.12 -1.69 -4.56
C ARG A 174 17.44 -1.90 -3.08
N GLU A 175 17.11 -0.93 -2.23
CA GLU A 175 17.36 -0.96 -0.79
C GLU A 175 16.52 -2.05 -0.10
N ARG A 176 15.34 -2.33 -0.65
CA ARG A 176 14.43 -3.38 -0.19
C ARG A 176 14.47 -4.63 -1.07
N ALA A 177 15.59 -4.88 -1.74
CA ALA A 177 15.75 -5.96 -2.70
C ALA A 177 15.22 -7.33 -2.25
N PRO A 178 15.49 -7.80 -1.00
CA PRO A 178 15.01 -9.11 -0.55
C PRO A 178 13.49 -9.22 -0.45
N MET A 179 12.78 -8.09 -0.27
CA MET A 179 11.31 -8.05 -0.16
C MET A 179 10.65 -7.74 -1.49
N LEU A 180 11.26 -6.84 -2.28
CA LEU A 180 10.66 -6.32 -3.51
C LEU A 180 11.18 -6.99 -4.79
N GLY A 181 12.12 -7.96 -4.66
CA GLY A 181 12.59 -8.77 -5.78
C GLY A 181 13.38 -7.96 -6.82
N TRP A 182 14.33 -7.14 -6.38
CA TRP A 182 15.19 -6.35 -7.27
C TRP A 182 15.83 -7.20 -8.38
N GLN A 183 16.34 -8.39 -8.04
CA GLN A 183 16.96 -9.27 -9.02
C GLN A 183 15.97 -9.68 -10.13
N ALA A 184 14.75 -10.06 -9.76
CA ALA A 184 13.71 -10.39 -10.73
C ALA A 184 13.32 -9.17 -11.60
N HIS A 185 13.29 -7.97 -11.01
CA HIS A 185 13.07 -6.73 -11.78
C HIS A 185 14.16 -6.54 -12.83
N VAL A 186 15.44 -6.70 -12.47
CA VAL A 186 16.57 -6.56 -13.41
C VAL A 186 16.45 -7.56 -14.54
N GLU A 187 16.22 -8.85 -14.22
CA GLU A 187 16.06 -9.92 -15.21
C GLU A 187 14.92 -9.66 -16.17
N VAL A 188 13.76 -9.22 -15.66
CA VAL A 188 12.57 -8.94 -16.49
C VAL A 188 12.81 -7.74 -17.40
N CYS A 189 13.37 -6.67 -16.87
CA CYS A 189 13.43 -5.37 -17.55
C CYS A 189 14.70 -5.17 -18.40
N GLU A 190 15.65 -6.10 -18.39
CA GLU A 190 16.89 -6.00 -19.17
C GLU A 190 16.62 -5.72 -20.66
N GLY A 191 17.07 -4.57 -21.16
CA GLY A 191 16.88 -4.15 -22.54
C GLY A 191 15.44 -3.79 -22.95
N LEU A 192 14.50 -3.77 -22.00
CA LEU A 192 13.13 -3.34 -22.25
C LEU A 192 12.90 -1.89 -21.79
N PRO A 193 12.01 -1.14 -22.45
CA PRO A 193 11.55 0.14 -21.92
C PRO A 193 10.85 -0.09 -20.57
N ALA A 194 11.43 0.47 -19.51
CA ALA A 194 10.89 0.33 -18.15
C ALA A 194 10.90 1.66 -17.40
N LEU A 195 9.83 1.92 -16.65
CA LEU A 195 9.70 3.05 -15.75
C LEU A 195 9.41 2.57 -14.33
N ILE A 196 10.19 3.06 -13.36
CA ILE A 196 9.93 2.87 -11.94
C ILE A 196 9.43 4.20 -11.36
N LEU A 197 8.20 4.25 -10.88
CA LEU A 197 7.66 5.41 -10.18
C LEU A 197 7.77 5.25 -8.67
N GLY A 198 8.34 6.26 -8.03
CA GLY A 198 8.54 6.32 -6.60
C GLY A 198 9.92 6.81 -6.20
N VAL A 199 10.16 6.90 -4.89
CA VAL A 199 11.45 7.33 -4.34
C VAL A 199 12.46 6.18 -4.48
N ASN A 200 13.35 6.27 -5.46
CA ASN A 200 14.41 5.29 -5.74
C ASN A 200 15.72 6.02 -6.03
N ARG A 201 16.44 6.43 -5.00
CA ARG A 201 17.64 7.29 -5.13
C ARG A 201 18.72 6.63 -5.98
N GLY A 202 19.17 7.37 -7.01
CA GLY A 202 20.27 6.92 -7.88
C GLY A 202 19.95 5.66 -8.71
N LEU A 203 18.69 5.27 -8.84
CA LEU A 203 18.28 4.16 -9.67
C LEU A 203 17.91 4.66 -11.08
N PRO A 204 18.66 4.29 -12.13
CA PRO A 204 18.32 4.65 -13.50
C PRO A 204 16.91 4.14 -13.89
N GLY A 205 16.22 4.91 -14.73
CA GLY A 205 14.84 4.57 -15.14
C GLY A 205 13.79 4.82 -14.06
N SER A 206 14.15 5.46 -12.94
CA SER A 206 13.22 5.83 -11.90
C SER A 206 13.01 7.34 -11.80
N ARG A 207 11.78 7.73 -11.44
CA ARG A 207 11.43 9.11 -11.11
C ARG A 207 10.25 9.17 -10.13
N LEU A 208 10.04 10.29 -9.53
CA LEU A 208 8.76 10.59 -8.87
C LEU A 208 7.69 10.91 -9.93
N SER A 209 6.44 10.67 -9.60
CA SER A 209 5.33 11.25 -10.36
C SER A 209 5.33 12.78 -10.16
N ASN A 210 5.00 13.53 -11.23
CA ASN A 210 4.88 14.99 -11.16
C ASN A 210 3.59 15.41 -10.44
N SER A 211 2.58 14.55 -10.49
CA SER A 211 1.28 14.71 -9.83
C SER A 211 0.59 13.35 -9.70
N TRP A 212 -0.53 13.30 -8.98
CA TRP A 212 -1.36 12.09 -8.95
C TRP A 212 -1.98 11.77 -10.33
N GLU A 213 -2.29 12.80 -11.13
CA GLU A 213 -2.75 12.60 -12.52
C GLU A 213 -1.64 11.99 -13.40
N ASP A 214 -0.37 12.44 -13.23
CA ASP A 214 0.77 11.81 -13.91
C ASP A 214 0.88 10.32 -13.54
N LEU A 215 0.77 9.96 -12.26
CA LEU A 215 0.77 8.56 -11.84
C LEU A 215 -0.33 7.74 -12.55
N LYS A 216 -1.56 8.27 -12.57
CA LYS A 216 -2.69 7.61 -13.26
C LYS A 216 -2.49 7.53 -14.77
N GLU A 217 -1.87 8.54 -15.36
CA GLU A 217 -1.54 8.55 -16.77
C GLU A 217 -0.50 7.47 -17.12
N GLN A 218 0.49 7.25 -16.25
CA GLN A 218 1.45 6.15 -16.45
C GLN A 218 0.76 4.78 -16.39
N TYR A 219 -0.19 4.57 -15.48
CA TYR A 219 -0.99 3.34 -15.46
C TYR A 219 -1.81 3.14 -16.74
N ARG A 220 -2.30 4.24 -17.37
CA ARG A 220 -3.07 4.15 -18.62
C ARG A 220 -2.20 3.85 -19.84
N SER A 221 -0.99 4.43 -19.87
CA SER A 221 -0.16 4.47 -21.08
C SER A 221 0.78 3.27 -21.19
N TYR A 222 1.40 2.82 -20.09
CA TYR A 222 2.30 1.66 -20.12
C TYR A 222 1.53 0.35 -20.35
N ARG A 223 2.16 -0.59 -21.10
CA ARG A 223 1.48 -1.82 -21.51
C ARG A 223 1.35 -2.85 -20.41
N VAL A 224 2.34 -3.00 -19.54
CA VAL A 224 2.37 -4.04 -18.51
C VAL A 224 2.79 -3.45 -17.16
N TYR A 225 2.06 -3.79 -16.10
CA TYR A 225 2.50 -3.53 -14.73
C TYR A 225 3.30 -4.69 -14.19
N LEU A 226 4.49 -4.42 -13.65
CA LEU A 226 5.36 -5.43 -13.04
C LEU A 226 5.26 -5.42 -11.52
N HIS A 227 5.06 -6.60 -10.93
CA HIS A 227 5.11 -6.80 -9.49
C HIS A 227 6.04 -7.95 -9.13
N THR A 228 7.14 -7.65 -8.45
CA THR A 228 8.22 -8.60 -8.14
C THR A 228 8.35 -8.94 -6.66
N ALA A 229 7.36 -8.58 -5.82
CA ALA A 229 7.41 -8.83 -4.38
C ALA A 229 7.63 -10.31 -4.05
N VAL A 230 8.41 -10.57 -3.01
CA VAL A 230 8.91 -11.90 -2.63
C VAL A 230 8.16 -12.44 -1.42
N TYR A 231 7.39 -13.49 -1.62
CA TYR A 231 6.79 -14.26 -0.54
C TYR A 231 7.88 -15.03 0.26
N PRO A 232 7.80 -15.13 1.60
CA PRO A 232 6.75 -14.64 2.50
C PRO A 232 7.02 -13.22 3.07
N TYR A 233 7.99 -12.49 2.56
CA TYR A 233 8.39 -11.19 3.09
C TYR A 233 7.44 -10.05 2.72
N GLU A 234 6.66 -10.23 1.64
CA GLU A 234 5.64 -9.28 1.21
C GLU A 234 4.50 -10.03 0.50
N ASP A 235 3.31 -9.41 0.45
CA ASP A 235 2.16 -9.97 -0.28
C ASP A 235 2.39 -9.96 -1.79
N GLY A 236 1.75 -10.89 -2.50
CA GLY A 236 1.67 -10.93 -3.95
C GLY A 236 0.85 -9.78 -4.55
N TYR A 237 0.44 -8.80 -3.75
CA TYR A 237 -0.22 -7.58 -4.17
C TYR A 237 0.00 -6.45 -3.15
N ASN A 238 -0.19 -5.22 -3.60
CA ASN A 238 -0.19 -4.02 -2.76
C ASN A 238 -1.15 -2.98 -3.36
N LEU A 239 -1.27 -1.80 -2.76
CA LEU A 239 -2.17 -0.77 -3.25
C LEU A 239 -1.87 -0.36 -4.70
N ALA A 240 -0.60 -0.29 -5.10
CA ALA A 240 -0.22 0.06 -6.47
C ALA A 240 -0.62 -1.01 -7.50
N VAL A 241 -0.53 -2.30 -7.15
CA VAL A 241 -1.09 -3.41 -7.97
C VAL A 241 -2.61 -3.25 -8.12
N LEU A 242 -3.32 -2.97 -7.02
CA LEU A 242 -4.78 -2.78 -7.07
C LEU A 242 -5.16 -1.55 -7.91
N GLU A 243 -4.37 -0.48 -7.90
CA GLU A 243 -4.57 0.71 -8.76
C GLU A 243 -4.33 0.40 -10.23
N ALA A 244 -3.30 -0.39 -10.55
CA ALA A 244 -3.05 -0.87 -11.91
C ALA A 244 -4.21 -1.75 -12.41
N MET A 245 -4.69 -2.70 -11.60
CA MET A 245 -5.87 -3.52 -11.88
C MET A 245 -7.12 -2.65 -12.08
N ALA A 246 -7.33 -1.64 -11.24
CA ALA A 246 -8.45 -0.69 -11.36
C ALA A 246 -8.40 0.11 -12.67
N THR A 247 -7.20 0.40 -13.17
CA THR A 247 -7.03 1.07 -14.47
C THR A 247 -7.37 0.15 -15.64
N GLY A 248 -7.36 -1.17 -15.44
CA GLY A 248 -7.49 -2.19 -16.50
C GLY A 248 -6.15 -2.54 -17.13
N MET A 249 -5.06 -2.37 -16.39
CA MET A 249 -3.71 -2.71 -16.81
C MET A 249 -3.40 -4.18 -16.48
N PRO A 250 -2.85 -5.00 -17.40
CA PRO A 250 -2.47 -6.37 -17.11
C PRO A 250 -1.29 -6.41 -16.14
N ILE A 251 -1.30 -7.37 -15.24
CA ILE A 251 -0.26 -7.54 -14.22
C ILE A 251 0.68 -8.69 -14.61
N ALA A 252 1.98 -8.43 -14.60
CA ALA A 252 3.04 -9.42 -14.64
C ALA A 252 3.62 -9.59 -13.25
N THR A 253 3.57 -10.78 -12.67
CA THR A 253 3.99 -11.01 -11.29
C THR A 253 4.81 -12.27 -11.09
N ILE A 254 5.67 -12.27 -10.09
CA ILE A 254 6.29 -13.49 -9.56
C ILE A 254 5.22 -14.29 -8.81
N GLN A 255 5.28 -15.61 -8.96
CA GLN A 255 4.35 -16.52 -8.28
C GLN A 255 4.34 -16.29 -6.77
N SER A 256 3.15 -16.07 -6.23
CA SER A 256 2.92 -15.89 -4.78
C SER A 256 1.57 -16.48 -4.40
N PRO A 257 1.47 -17.21 -3.27
CA PRO A 257 0.20 -17.78 -2.80
C PRO A 257 -0.83 -16.72 -2.39
N THR A 258 -0.41 -15.47 -2.16
CA THR A 258 -1.30 -14.36 -1.80
C THR A 258 -1.66 -13.48 -3.00
N SER A 259 -1.15 -13.79 -4.20
CA SER A 259 -1.43 -13.01 -5.42
C SER A 259 -2.86 -13.24 -5.89
N PRO A 260 -3.60 -12.18 -6.26
CA PRO A 260 -4.90 -12.30 -6.92
C PRO A 260 -4.77 -12.56 -8.42
N ILE A 261 -3.53 -12.71 -8.93
CA ILE A 261 -3.28 -12.84 -10.36
C ILE A 261 -3.26 -14.31 -10.76
N GLU A 262 -4.10 -14.62 -11.75
CA GLU A 262 -4.24 -15.93 -12.38
C GLU A 262 -3.71 -15.85 -13.81
N GLU A 263 -2.83 -16.81 -14.16
CA GLU A 263 -2.20 -16.90 -15.49
C GLU A 263 -3.25 -16.95 -16.61
N GLY A 264 -3.10 -16.05 -17.59
CA GLY A 264 -3.97 -15.99 -18.78
C GLY A 264 -5.38 -15.46 -18.53
N VAL A 265 -5.75 -15.15 -17.27
CA VAL A 265 -7.08 -14.62 -16.90
C VAL A 265 -7.01 -13.10 -16.68
N ASN A 266 -6.11 -12.65 -15.81
CA ASN A 266 -6.00 -11.25 -15.41
C ASN A 266 -4.54 -10.74 -15.37
N GLY A 267 -3.61 -11.57 -15.87
CA GLY A 267 -2.20 -11.25 -15.95
C GLY A 267 -1.37 -12.45 -16.35
N VAL A 268 -0.06 -12.33 -16.15
CA VAL A 268 0.92 -13.39 -16.37
C VAL A 268 1.76 -13.63 -15.13
N VAL A 269 2.10 -14.89 -14.87
CA VAL A 269 2.79 -15.32 -13.64
C VAL A 269 4.06 -16.08 -14.01
N GLY A 270 5.21 -15.68 -13.48
CA GLY A 270 6.49 -16.40 -13.63
C GLY A 270 6.98 -16.95 -12.29
N ARG A 271 7.63 -18.11 -12.29
CA ARG A 271 8.30 -18.68 -11.11
C ARG A 271 9.60 -17.96 -10.75
N GLY A 272 10.15 -17.22 -11.69
CA GLY A 272 11.35 -16.39 -11.55
C GLY A 272 11.41 -15.32 -12.63
N GLY A 273 12.45 -14.47 -12.56
CA GLY A 273 12.60 -13.32 -13.45
C GLY A 273 12.68 -13.72 -14.93
N SER A 274 13.46 -14.75 -15.27
CA SER A 274 13.65 -15.21 -16.65
C SER A 274 12.33 -15.69 -17.28
N GLU A 275 11.57 -16.54 -16.60
CA GLU A 275 10.26 -17.01 -17.07
C GLU A 275 9.26 -15.86 -17.21
N LEU A 276 9.24 -14.95 -16.22
CA LEU A 276 8.38 -13.79 -16.26
C LEU A 276 8.72 -12.84 -17.41
N ARG A 277 10.02 -12.71 -17.73
CA ARG A 277 10.49 -11.91 -18.86
C ARG A 277 9.92 -12.38 -20.20
N GLU A 278 9.94 -13.67 -20.47
CA GLU A 278 9.37 -14.24 -21.71
C GLU A 278 7.91 -13.85 -21.88
N ARG A 279 7.13 -13.96 -20.78
CA ARG A 279 5.71 -13.60 -20.74
C ARG A 279 5.49 -12.09 -20.92
N VAL A 280 6.34 -11.27 -20.29
CA VAL A 280 6.30 -9.81 -20.45
C VAL A 280 6.60 -9.43 -21.91
N ILE A 281 7.66 -9.97 -22.52
CA ILE A 281 7.96 -9.72 -23.93
C ILE A 281 6.80 -10.12 -24.83
N TRP A 282 6.17 -11.27 -24.54
CA TRP A 282 4.99 -11.68 -25.29
C TRP A 282 3.85 -10.66 -25.18
N LEU A 283 3.52 -10.15 -23.97
CA LEU A 283 2.51 -9.09 -23.78
C LEU A 283 2.88 -7.79 -24.47
N LEU A 284 4.16 -7.41 -24.45
CA LEU A 284 4.62 -6.19 -25.13
C LEU A 284 4.43 -6.29 -26.66
N ASN A 285 4.46 -7.50 -27.23
CA ASN A 285 4.22 -7.74 -28.66
C ASN A 285 2.76 -8.06 -29.00
N ASN A 286 1.89 -8.25 -28.02
CA ASN A 286 0.49 -8.62 -28.20
C ASN A 286 -0.47 -7.65 -27.46
N PRO A 287 -0.63 -6.40 -27.94
CA PRO A 287 -1.40 -5.36 -27.24
C PRO A 287 -2.87 -5.71 -27.02
N ALA A 288 -3.48 -6.45 -27.94
CA ALA A 288 -4.88 -6.90 -27.80
C ALA A 288 -5.03 -7.87 -26.61
N GLU A 289 -4.05 -8.76 -26.44
CA GLU A 289 -4.05 -9.70 -25.33
C GLU A 289 -3.74 -9.01 -23.99
N ALA A 290 -2.84 -8.04 -24.00
CA ALA A 290 -2.59 -7.18 -22.83
C ALA A 290 -3.89 -6.47 -22.40
N ALA A 291 -4.65 -5.91 -23.34
CA ALA A 291 -5.92 -5.27 -23.04
C ALA A 291 -6.98 -6.27 -22.50
N ARG A 292 -7.04 -7.49 -23.06
CA ARG A 292 -7.94 -8.54 -22.58
C ARG A 292 -7.64 -8.93 -21.13
N LEU A 293 -6.38 -9.18 -20.82
CA LEU A 293 -5.94 -9.51 -19.46
C LEU A 293 -6.15 -8.35 -18.49
N GLY A 294 -5.95 -7.12 -18.95
CA GLY A 294 -6.23 -5.92 -18.17
C GLY A 294 -7.71 -5.78 -17.79
N MET A 295 -8.64 -6.09 -18.71
CA MET A 295 -10.07 -6.16 -18.38
C MET A 295 -10.35 -7.23 -17.33
N GLY A 296 -9.71 -8.41 -17.44
CA GLY A 296 -9.78 -9.46 -16.43
C GLY A 296 -9.25 -9.01 -15.06
N ALA A 297 -8.15 -8.23 -15.04
CA ALA A 297 -7.60 -7.67 -13.81
C ALA A 297 -8.59 -6.73 -13.11
N ARG A 298 -9.23 -5.85 -13.87
CA ARG A 298 -10.26 -4.96 -13.33
C ARG A 298 -11.47 -5.74 -12.78
N ALA A 299 -11.97 -6.73 -13.50
CA ALA A 299 -13.07 -7.57 -13.06
C ALA A 299 -12.71 -8.37 -11.77
N THR A 300 -11.49 -8.86 -11.66
CA THR A 300 -10.99 -9.53 -10.45
C THR A 300 -10.95 -8.55 -9.27
N LEU A 301 -10.49 -7.33 -9.47
CA LEU A 301 -10.48 -6.31 -8.42
C LEU A 301 -11.88 -6.00 -7.91
N GLU A 302 -12.84 -5.77 -8.80
CA GLU A 302 -14.25 -5.50 -8.46
C GLU A 302 -14.85 -6.59 -7.58
N LYS A 303 -14.55 -7.85 -7.89
CA LYS A 303 -15.03 -9.00 -7.16
C LYS A 303 -14.33 -9.24 -5.81
N SER A 304 -12.99 -9.12 -5.79
CA SER A 304 -12.17 -9.59 -4.66
C SER A 304 -11.80 -8.50 -3.65
N PHE A 305 -11.89 -7.22 -4.06
CA PHE A 305 -11.52 -6.06 -3.24
C PHE A 305 -12.60 -4.97 -3.26
N PRO A 306 -13.88 -5.30 -3.02
CA PRO A 306 -14.97 -4.35 -3.15
C PRO A 306 -14.89 -3.25 -2.06
N MET A 307 -15.09 -2.00 -2.47
CA MET A 307 -15.04 -0.82 -1.59
C MET A 307 -16.06 -0.90 -0.45
N ASP A 308 -17.22 -1.52 -0.68
CA ASP A 308 -18.27 -1.61 0.35
C ASP A 308 -17.87 -2.55 1.50
N LEU A 309 -17.12 -3.62 1.22
CA LEU A 309 -16.56 -4.47 2.28
C LEU A 309 -15.49 -3.72 3.09
N PHE A 310 -14.65 -2.93 2.43
CA PHE A 310 -13.67 -2.07 3.10
C PHE A 310 -14.36 -1.07 4.03
N ARG A 311 -15.37 -0.35 3.54
CA ARG A 311 -16.15 0.61 4.32
C ARG A 311 -16.87 -0.06 5.49
N SER A 312 -17.52 -1.18 5.24
CA SER A 312 -18.26 -1.92 6.28
C SER A 312 -17.34 -2.41 7.40
N ALA A 313 -16.17 -2.95 7.05
CA ALA A 313 -15.18 -3.42 8.02
C ALA A 313 -14.64 -2.28 8.90
N TRP A 314 -14.31 -1.13 8.31
CA TRP A 314 -13.86 0.05 9.06
C TRP A 314 -14.98 0.64 9.94
N ASN A 315 -16.22 0.72 9.45
CA ASN A 315 -17.37 1.17 10.27
C ASN A 315 -17.62 0.23 11.46
N SER A 316 -17.56 -1.09 11.23
CA SER A 316 -17.70 -2.09 12.31
C SER A 316 -16.60 -1.97 13.36
N LEU A 317 -15.36 -1.72 12.91
CA LEU A 317 -14.24 -1.46 13.82
C LEU A 317 -14.50 -0.18 14.64
N ALA A 318 -14.80 0.93 13.99
CA ALA A 318 -15.04 2.21 14.65
C ALA A 318 -16.16 2.12 15.69
N SER A 319 -17.25 1.41 15.39
CA SER A 319 -18.34 1.16 16.34
C SER A 319 -17.92 0.31 17.55
N SER A 320 -16.87 -0.51 17.44
CA SER A 320 -16.35 -1.30 18.56
C SER A 320 -15.33 -0.54 19.43
N LEU A 321 -14.93 0.67 19.03
CA LEU A 321 -14.01 1.55 19.78
C LEU A 321 -14.76 2.57 20.65
N SER A 322 -16.07 2.72 20.45
CA SER A 322 -16.96 3.70 21.11
C SER A 322 -17.35 3.29 22.51
#